data_ae36d3d3a6a830a3779d6a033100fb54
#
_entry.id   ae36d3d3a6a830a3779d6a033100fb54
#
_cell.length_a   1.000
_cell.length_b   1.000
_cell.length_c   1.000
_cell.angle_alpha   90.00
_cell.angle_beta   90.00
_cell.angle_gamma   90.00
#
_symmetry.space_group_name_H-M   'P 1'
#
loop_
_entity.id
_entity.type
_entity.pdbx_description
1 polymer ?
#
loop_
_entity_poly.entity_id
_entity_poly.type
_entity_poly.pdbx_seq_one_letter_code
_entity_poly.pdbx_strand_id
1 'polypeptide(L)'
;MKFVAQEMREYMAKLGVRTVDELVGRTDLLKELPEAKEYHLDLSAILNNPYVDKKHPICYNKKNEYNFELEKTLDEKVLLTKLKTALDKKQKRSISIDVGNTDRSFGTIFGSEITKKYYNTLEDDTFTVQCTGAGGQSFGAFIPNGLTLELVGDSNDYFGKGLSGGKLIVYPPKGIRFKAEENIIVGNVALYGATSGKAFINGVAGERFAVRNSGAIAVVEGVGDHGCEYMTGGRVVVIGKTGKNFAAGMSGGVAYVLDEDNDLYTRTNKEMVFTEELTNKYDVQELKEQQVSTQEEL
;
A
#
# COMPACT_ATOMS: atom_id res chain seq x y z
N MET A 1 11.36 -22.99 -2.91
CA MET A 1 11.26 -23.25 -1.46
C MET A 1 11.70 -24.65 -1.06
N LYS A 2 11.21 -25.76 -1.68
CA LYS A 2 11.65 -27.13 -1.30
C LYS A 2 13.15 -27.36 -1.41
N PHE A 3 13.79 -26.91 -2.48
CA PHE A 3 15.23 -27.05 -2.67
C PHE A 3 16.05 -26.28 -1.61
N VAL A 4 15.60 -25.05 -1.27
CA VAL A 4 16.24 -24.25 -0.20
C VAL A 4 16.14 -24.96 1.15
N ALA A 5 14.97 -25.52 1.46
CA ALA A 5 14.78 -26.28 2.69
C ALA A 5 15.66 -27.56 2.74
N GLN A 6 15.82 -28.25 1.60
CA GLN A 6 16.69 -29.41 1.51
C GLN A 6 18.17 -29.04 1.71
N GLU A 7 18.62 -27.98 1.04
CA GLU A 7 20.00 -27.48 1.19
C GLU A 7 20.28 -27.07 2.65
N MET A 8 19.36 -26.35 3.28
CA MET A 8 19.46 -26.00 4.70
C MET A 8 19.59 -27.23 5.59
N ARG A 9 18.80 -28.28 5.36
CA ARG A 9 18.91 -29.54 6.10
C ARG A 9 20.29 -30.19 5.95
N GLU A 10 20.88 -30.12 4.76
CA GLU A 10 22.21 -30.68 4.51
C GLU A 10 23.31 -29.92 5.27
N TYR A 11 23.23 -28.59 5.33
CA TYR A 11 24.12 -27.77 6.15
C TYR A 11 23.91 -28.05 7.64
N MET A 12 22.67 -28.13 8.11
CA MET A 12 22.37 -28.47 9.52
C MET A 12 22.94 -29.84 9.90
N ALA A 13 22.83 -30.82 9.00
CA ALA A 13 23.40 -32.16 9.25
C ALA A 13 24.94 -32.12 9.34
N LYS A 14 25.60 -31.35 8.49
CA LYS A 14 27.06 -31.14 8.52
C LYS A 14 27.53 -30.45 9.81
N LEU A 15 26.71 -29.52 10.34
CA LEU A 15 26.97 -28.76 11.56
C LEU A 15 26.58 -29.55 12.82
N GLY A 16 25.94 -30.71 12.71
CA GLY A 16 25.46 -31.50 13.82
C GLY A 16 24.23 -30.92 14.54
N VAL A 17 23.47 -30.04 13.87
CA VAL A 17 22.29 -29.31 14.38
C VAL A 17 21.03 -30.01 13.87
N ARG A 18 20.06 -30.27 14.73
CA ARG A 18 18.85 -31.06 14.40
C ARG A 18 17.64 -30.18 14.08
N THR A 19 17.54 -29.03 14.71
CA THR A 19 16.40 -28.11 14.53
C THR A 19 16.88 -26.71 14.14
N VAL A 20 16.01 -25.95 13.49
CA VAL A 20 16.29 -24.56 13.16
C VAL A 20 16.50 -23.73 14.44
N ASP A 21 15.75 -24.01 15.50
CA ASP A 21 15.87 -23.33 16.77
C ASP A 21 17.26 -23.53 17.40
N GLU A 22 17.87 -24.72 17.23
CA GLU A 22 19.24 -24.97 17.66
C GLU A 22 20.29 -24.23 16.82
N LEU A 23 19.95 -23.84 15.59
CA LEU A 23 20.85 -23.11 14.68
C LEU A 23 20.78 -21.60 14.89
N VAL A 24 19.61 -21.08 15.28
CA VAL A 24 19.40 -19.64 15.43
C VAL A 24 20.37 -19.04 16.45
N GLY A 25 21.04 -17.95 16.07
CA GLY A 25 22.00 -17.24 16.94
C GLY A 25 23.33 -17.94 17.18
N ARG A 26 23.61 -19.07 16.52
CA ARG A 26 24.86 -19.81 16.65
C ARG A 26 26.00 -19.15 15.87
N THR A 27 26.37 -17.93 16.26
CA THR A 27 27.50 -17.21 15.65
C THR A 27 28.83 -17.89 15.88
N ASP A 28 28.93 -18.76 16.89
CA ASP A 28 30.09 -19.61 17.14
C ASP A 28 30.38 -20.62 16.01
N LEU A 29 29.38 -20.91 15.15
CA LEU A 29 29.54 -21.74 13.97
C LEU A 29 30.02 -20.94 12.71
N LEU A 30 30.17 -19.63 12.84
CA LEU A 30 30.62 -18.76 11.77
C LEU A 30 32.08 -18.36 11.97
N LYS A 31 32.81 -18.24 10.87
CA LYS A 31 34.19 -17.79 10.85
C LYS A 31 34.40 -16.78 9.74
N GLU A 32 35.14 -15.72 10.03
CA GLU A 32 35.60 -14.81 8.99
C GLU A 32 36.48 -15.51 7.98
N LEU A 33 36.23 -15.26 6.72
CA LEU A 33 37.13 -15.69 5.65
C LEU A 33 38.39 -14.81 5.68
N PRO A 34 39.55 -15.35 5.32
CA PRO A 34 40.80 -14.56 5.25
C PRO A 34 40.68 -13.29 4.42
N GLU A 35 39.90 -13.36 3.33
CA GLU A 35 39.66 -12.27 2.39
C GLU A 35 38.93 -11.07 3.03
N ALA A 36 38.18 -11.28 4.10
CA ALA A 36 37.52 -10.18 4.83
C ALA A 36 38.54 -9.15 5.34
N LYS A 37 39.72 -9.60 5.74
CA LYS A 37 40.83 -8.73 6.18
C LYS A 37 41.43 -7.92 5.03
N GLU A 38 41.46 -8.49 3.82
CA GLU A 38 41.96 -7.79 2.63
C GLU A 38 41.01 -6.64 2.24
N TYR A 39 39.73 -6.78 2.51
CA TYR A 39 38.70 -5.75 2.29
C TYR A 39 38.52 -4.80 3.47
N HIS A 40 39.37 -4.89 4.51
CA HIS A 40 39.25 -4.08 5.74
C HIS A 40 37.88 -4.18 6.44
N LEU A 41 37.22 -5.35 6.36
CA LEU A 41 35.95 -5.61 6.99
C LEU A 41 36.17 -6.12 8.41
N ASP A 42 35.55 -5.46 9.38
CA ASP A 42 35.48 -5.92 10.76
C ASP A 42 34.07 -6.50 11.02
N LEU A 43 33.97 -7.80 11.14
CA LEU A 43 32.72 -8.52 11.39
C LEU A 43 32.54 -8.86 12.87
N SER A 44 33.41 -8.44 13.75
CA SER A 44 33.42 -8.78 15.17
C SER A 44 32.08 -8.43 15.86
N ALA A 45 31.50 -7.27 15.54
CA ALA A 45 30.23 -6.84 16.10
C ALA A 45 29.05 -7.73 15.65
N ILE A 46 29.08 -8.24 14.42
CA ILE A 46 28.04 -9.12 13.87
C ILE A 46 28.17 -10.55 14.44
N LEU A 47 29.41 -11.02 14.60
CA LEU A 47 29.71 -12.34 15.11
C LEU A 47 29.62 -12.45 16.64
N ASN A 48 29.63 -11.31 17.33
CA ASN A 48 29.47 -11.30 18.78
C ASN A 48 28.04 -11.68 19.19
N ASN A 49 27.91 -12.77 19.94
CA ASN A 49 26.64 -13.15 20.56
C ASN A 49 26.63 -12.75 22.04
N PRO A 50 26.01 -11.64 22.41
CA PRO A 50 25.99 -11.17 23.81
C PRO A 50 25.13 -12.05 24.73
N TYR A 51 24.44 -13.07 24.19
CA TYR A 51 23.54 -13.95 24.94
C TYR A 51 24.11 -15.32 25.19
N VAL A 52 25.32 -15.65 24.70
CA VAL A 52 25.94 -16.99 24.88
C VAL A 52 25.97 -17.40 26.36
N ASP A 53 26.28 -16.45 27.24
CA ASP A 53 26.42 -16.75 28.70
C ASP A 53 25.12 -16.58 29.49
N LYS A 54 24.02 -16.15 28.88
CA LYS A 54 22.83 -15.72 29.61
C LYS A 54 21.73 -16.76 29.75
N LYS A 55 21.93 -18.02 29.40
CA LYS A 55 20.92 -19.11 29.48
C LYS A 55 19.52 -18.72 28.96
N HIS A 56 19.42 -17.68 28.12
CA HIS A 56 18.17 -17.31 27.51
C HIS A 56 18.01 -18.02 26.17
N PRO A 57 16.84 -18.57 25.87
CA PRO A 57 16.57 -19.08 24.53
C PRO A 57 16.65 -17.90 23.54
N ILE A 58 17.52 -18.04 22.54
CA ILE A 58 17.68 -17.07 21.45
C ILE A 58 16.79 -17.41 20.24
N CYS A 59 15.93 -18.39 20.40
CA CYS A 59 14.91 -18.81 19.45
C CYS A 59 13.53 -18.25 19.82
N TYR A 60 12.61 -18.34 18.88
CA TYR A 60 11.22 -17.94 19.08
C TYR A 60 10.58 -18.70 20.24
N ASN A 61 10.05 -17.98 21.20
CA ASN A 61 9.32 -18.53 22.32
C ASN A 61 7.82 -18.20 22.18
N LYS A 62 7.00 -19.22 21.95
CA LYS A 62 5.53 -19.07 21.84
C LYS A 62 4.86 -18.44 23.06
N LYS A 63 5.53 -18.47 24.23
CA LYS A 63 5.00 -17.82 25.44
C LYS A 63 5.21 -16.30 25.46
N ASN A 64 6.09 -15.78 24.60
CA ASN A 64 6.35 -14.35 24.44
C ASN A 64 5.58 -13.82 23.24
N GLU A 65 4.26 -14.00 23.23
CA GLU A 65 3.40 -13.40 22.21
C GLU A 65 3.39 -11.88 22.39
N TYR A 66 3.68 -11.17 21.29
CA TYR A 66 3.55 -9.72 21.27
C TYR A 66 2.07 -9.36 21.21
N ASN A 67 1.58 -8.62 22.20
CA ASN A 67 0.24 -8.08 22.16
C ASN A 67 0.21 -6.79 21.32
N PHE A 68 -0.41 -6.85 20.15
CA PHE A 68 -0.57 -5.70 19.26
C PHE A 68 -1.63 -4.70 19.76
N GLU A 69 -2.33 -5.01 20.86
CA GLU A 69 -3.37 -4.17 21.45
C GLU A 69 -4.44 -3.75 20.42
N LEU A 70 -4.82 -4.65 19.52
CA LEU A 70 -5.76 -4.37 18.42
C LEU A 70 -7.10 -3.87 18.92
N GLU A 71 -7.50 -4.23 20.14
CA GLU A 71 -8.69 -3.74 20.81
C GLU A 71 -8.70 -2.22 21.04
N LYS A 72 -7.53 -1.57 20.92
CA LYS A 72 -7.40 -0.11 21.03
C LYS A 72 -7.64 0.62 19.73
N THR A 73 -7.66 -0.08 18.59
CA THR A 73 -7.84 0.54 17.27
C THR A 73 -9.27 1.08 17.08
N LEU A 74 -9.43 2.06 16.18
CA LEU A 74 -10.75 2.55 15.79
C LEU A 74 -11.60 1.50 15.08
N ASP A 75 -10.96 0.60 14.34
CA ASP A 75 -11.63 -0.52 13.69
C ASP A 75 -12.38 -1.36 14.72
N GLU A 76 -11.70 -1.78 15.80
CA GLU A 76 -12.31 -2.58 16.86
C GLU A 76 -13.33 -1.79 17.68
N LYS A 77 -12.96 -0.59 18.14
CA LYS A 77 -13.82 0.21 19.02
C LYS A 77 -15.06 0.74 18.32
N VAL A 78 -14.95 1.11 17.05
CA VAL A 78 -16.01 1.85 16.36
C VAL A 78 -16.57 1.07 15.18
N LEU A 79 -15.74 0.67 14.20
CA LEU A 79 -16.26 0.05 12.99
C LEU A 79 -16.94 -1.28 13.27
N LEU A 80 -16.27 -2.18 13.96
CA LEU A 80 -16.84 -3.49 14.33
C LEU A 80 -18.03 -3.34 15.27
N THR A 81 -18.04 -2.33 16.15
CA THR A 81 -19.17 -2.12 17.05
C THR A 81 -20.39 -1.56 16.32
N LYS A 82 -20.22 -0.47 15.54
CA LYS A 82 -21.33 0.23 14.89
C LYS A 82 -21.85 -0.49 13.64
N LEU A 83 -21.00 -1.21 12.94
CA LEU A 83 -21.32 -1.85 11.65
C LEU A 83 -21.58 -3.35 11.77
N LYS A 84 -21.38 -3.98 12.94
CA LYS A 84 -21.54 -5.42 13.14
C LYS A 84 -22.90 -5.95 12.66
N THR A 85 -23.99 -5.32 13.06
CA THR A 85 -25.33 -5.76 12.65
C THR A 85 -25.54 -5.65 11.14
N ALA A 86 -25.05 -4.57 10.54
CA ALA A 86 -25.10 -4.38 9.09
C ALA A 86 -24.22 -5.39 8.36
N LEU A 87 -23.03 -5.66 8.88
CA LEU A 87 -22.11 -6.69 8.38
C LEU A 87 -22.77 -8.08 8.46
N ASP A 88 -23.43 -8.42 9.58
CA ASP A 88 -24.06 -9.71 9.75
C ASP A 88 -25.25 -9.93 8.80
N LYS A 89 -25.98 -8.87 8.47
CA LYS A 89 -27.19 -8.90 7.65
C LYS A 89 -26.98 -8.49 6.19
N LYS A 90 -25.76 -8.20 5.78
CA LYS A 90 -25.42 -7.67 4.43
C LYS A 90 -26.26 -6.41 4.09
N GLN A 91 -26.40 -5.50 5.03
CA GLN A 91 -27.23 -4.30 4.86
C GLN A 91 -26.34 -3.07 4.57
N LYS A 92 -26.73 -2.25 3.61
CA LYS A 92 -26.07 -0.97 3.35
C LYS A 92 -26.11 -0.10 4.61
N ARG A 93 -24.96 0.45 4.96
CA ARG A 93 -24.82 1.31 6.15
C ARG A 93 -23.75 2.36 5.97
N SER A 94 -24.08 3.59 6.30
CA SER A 94 -23.15 4.71 6.37
C SER A 94 -22.97 5.18 7.81
N ILE A 95 -21.74 5.55 8.18
CA ILE A 95 -21.39 6.17 9.45
C ILE A 95 -20.38 7.29 9.25
N SER A 96 -20.32 8.21 10.20
CA SER A 96 -19.31 9.27 10.25
C SER A 96 -18.43 9.12 11.49
N ILE A 97 -17.13 9.43 11.35
CA ILE A 97 -16.13 9.29 12.41
C ILE A 97 -15.00 10.32 12.21
N ASP A 98 -14.47 10.82 13.31
CA ASP A 98 -13.21 11.58 13.30
C ASP A 98 -12.02 10.62 13.37
N VAL A 99 -10.98 10.90 12.59
CA VAL A 99 -9.75 10.12 12.53
C VAL A 99 -8.53 11.01 12.79
N GLY A 100 -7.53 10.44 13.43
CA GLY A 100 -6.26 11.11 13.70
C GLY A 100 -5.09 10.40 13.01
N ASN A 101 -3.96 11.10 12.90
CA ASN A 101 -2.74 10.54 12.29
C ASN A 101 -2.14 9.35 13.07
N THR A 102 -2.58 9.11 14.27
CA THR A 102 -2.20 7.93 15.09
C THR A 102 -3.09 6.71 14.83
N ASP A 103 -4.22 6.87 14.15
CA ASP A 103 -5.12 5.79 13.77
C ASP A 103 -4.60 5.08 12.52
N ARG A 104 -3.54 4.28 12.72
CA ARG A 104 -2.87 3.57 11.64
C ARG A 104 -3.69 2.40 11.14
N SER A 105 -3.56 2.11 9.85
CA SER A 105 -4.21 0.98 9.17
C SER A 105 -5.74 0.95 9.35
N PHE A 106 -6.34 2.13 9.50
CA PHE A 106 -7.78 2.27 9.64
C PHE A 106 -8.52 1.62 8.46
N GLY A 107 -9.56 0.86 8.74
CA GLY A 107 -10.36 0.10 7.79
C GLY A 107 -9.84 -1.32 7.50
N THR A 108 -8.60 -1.65 7.87
CA THR A 108 -7.98 -2.95 7.54
C THR A 108 -8.62 -4.11 8.31
N ILE A 109 -8.87 -3.96 9.61
CA ILE A 109 -9.48 -5.02 10.43
C ILE A 109 -10.93 -5.23 10.02
N PHE A 110 -11.70 -4.16 9.85
CA PHE A 110 -13.07 -4.26 9.37
C PHE A 110 -13.14 -4.85 7.96
N GLY A 111 -12.23 -4.47 7.07
CA GLY A 111 -12.07 -5.06 5.75
C GLY A 111 -11.78 -6.57 5.79
N SER A 112 -10.97 -7.02 6.75
CA SER A 112 -10.72 -8.45 6.98
C SER A 112 -12.00 -9.19 7.37
N GLU A 113 -12.83 -8.62 8.23
CA GLU A 113 -14.12 -9.24 8.62
C GLU A 113 -15.12 -9.29 7.44
N ILE A 114 -15.12 -8.26 6.58
CA ILE A 114 -15.88 -8.29 5.32
C ILE A 114 -15.42 -9.45 4.45
N THR A 115 -14.11 -9.57 4.23
CA THR A 115 -13.53 -10.60 3.36
C THR A 115 -13.79 -12.01 3.90
N LYS A 116 -13.69 -12.23 5.20
CA LYS A 116 -14.01 -13.53 5.83
C LYS A 116 -15.46 -13.96 5.57
N LYS A 117 -16.40 -13.01 5.54
CA LYS A 117 -17.83 -13.30 5.36
C LYS A 117 -18.28 -13.35 3.91
N TYR A 118 -17.79 -12.42 3.11
CA TYR A 118 -18.36 -12.14 1.80
C TYR A 118 -17.35 -12.24 0.67
N TYR A 119 -16.08 -12.43 0.98
CA TYR A 119 -14.99 -12.45 0.02
C TYR A 119 -15.01 -11.17 -0.84
N ASN A 120 -15.32 -11.23 -2.12
CA ASN A 120 -15.42 -10.10 -3.05
C ASN A 120 -16.84 -9.91 -3.64
N THR A 121 -17.86 -10.36 -2.94
CA THR A 121 -19.25 -10.41 -3.47
C THR A 121 -20.12 -9.24 -3.03
N LEU A 122 -19.58 -8.27 -2.31
CA LEU A 122 -20.31 -7.06 -1.93
C LEU A 122 -20.30 -6.05 -3.07
N GLU A 123 -21.44 -5.37 -3.23
CA GLU A 123 -21.55 -4.21 -4.12
C GLU A 123 -20.81 -3.02 -3.52
N ASP A 124 -20.33 -2.11 -4.38
CA ASP A 124 -19.76 -0.83 -3.96
C ASP A 124 -20.70 -0.12 -2.97
N ASP A 125 -20.12 0.63 -2.04
CA ASP A 125 -20.87 1.43 -1.06
C ASP A 125 -21.82 0.63 -0.16
N THR A 126 -21.59 -0.67 0.03
CA THR A 126 -22.33 -1.45 1.02
C THR A 126 -22.07 -0.89 2.42
N PHE A 127 -20.83 -0.59 2.73
CA PHE A 127 -20.40 0.10 3.95
C PHE A 127 -19.64 1.37 3.58
N THR A 128 -20.18 2.51 3.96
CA THR A 128 -19.54 3.82 3.74
C THR A 128 -19.13 4.42 5.07
N VAL A 129 -17.87 4.77 5.21
CA VAL A 129 -17.34 5.45 6.38
C VAL A 129 -16.84 6.82 5.98
N GLN A 130 -17.56 7.86 6.41
CA GLN A 130 -17.16 9.24 6.21
C GLN A 130 -16.23 9.64 7.36
N CYS A 131 -14.98 9.93 7.04
CA CYS A 131 -13.92 10.29 7.96
C CYS A 131 -13.62 11.78 7.88
N THR A 132 -13.39 12.42 9.03
CA THR A 132 -12.93 13.81 9.07
C THR A 132 -11.63 13.86 9.88
N GLY A 133 -10.61 14.51 9.35
CA GLY A 133 -9.33 14.70 10.03
C GLY A 133 -8.13 14.23 9.25
N ALA A 134 -7.12 13.69 9.93
CA ALA A 134 -5.88 13.22 9.32
C ALA A 134 -5.83 11.69 9.33
N GLY A 135 -5.87 11.06 8.17
CA GLY A 135 -5.69 9.62 8.02
C GLY A 135 -4.27 9.20 8.42
N GLY A 136 -4.16 8.25 9.36
CA GLY A 136 -2.88 7.70 9.78
C GLY A 136 -2.19 6.88 8.70
N GLN A 137 -0.96 6.47 8.97
CA GLN A 137 -0.20 5.62 8.06
C GLN A 137 -0.99 4.36 7.68
N SER A 138 -0.99 4.02 6.38
CA SER A 138 -1.74 2.89 5.83
C SER A 138 -3.27 3.00 5.96
N PHE A 139 -3.82 4.21 5.96
CA PHE A 139 -5.26 4.42 5.90
C PHE A 139 -5.86 3.70 4.69
N GLY A 140 -6.90 2.92 4.89
CA GLY A 140 -7.56 2.15 3.84
C GLY A 140 -6.73 1.00 3.24
N ALA A 141 -5.67 0.55 3.93
CA ALA A 141 -4.87 -0.57 3.44
C ALA A 141 -5.69 -1.85 3.33
N PHE A 142 -5.56 -2.54 2.18
CA PHE A 142 -6.18 -3.82 1.88
C PHE A 142 -7.71 -3.86 1.92
N ILE A 143 -8.40 -2.72 1.91
CA ILE A 143 -9.86 -2.73 1.98
C ILE A 143 -10.49 -3.43 0.77
N PRO A 144 -11.47 -4.32 1.01
CA PRO A 144 -12.10 -5.13 -0.02
C PRO A 144 -13.33 -4.46 -0.63
N ASN A 145 -13.87 -5.09 -1.68
CA ASN A 145 -15.16 -4.71 -2.25
C ASN A 145 -16.24 -4.47 -1.18
N GLY A 146 -17.06 -3.47 -1.41
CA GLY A 146 -18.16 -3.10 -0.53
C GLY A 146 -17.80 -2.13 0.58
N LEU A 147 -16.51 -1.85 0.82
CA LEU A 147 -16.08 -0.85 1.79
C LEU A 147 -15.59 0.41 1.07
N THR A 148 -16.24 1.52 1.39
CA THR A 148 -15.87 2.87 0.94
C THR A 148 -15.42 3.69 2.15
N LEU A 149 -14.21 4.25 2.06
CA LEU A 149 -13.70 5.23 3.01
C LEU A 149 -13.59 6.58 2.31
N GLU A 150 -14.34 7.55 2.79
CA GLU A 150 -14.33 8.94 2.34
C GLU A 150 -13.65 9.79 3.40
N LEU A 151 -12.54 10.44 3.07
CA LEU A 151 -11.75 11.24 4.00
C LEU A 151 -11.79 12.71 3.64
N VAL A 152 -12.41 13.52 4.49
CA VAL A 152 -12.34 14.98 4.44
C VAL A 152 -11.12 15.40 5.27
N GLY A 153 -10.00 15.63 4.59
CA GLY A 153 -8.73 15.90 5.25
C GLY A 153 -7.54 15.51 4.39
N ASP A 154 -6.52 14.97 5.04
CA ASP A 154 -5.29 14.50 4.43
C ASP A 154 -4.92 13.10 4.96
N SER A 155 -3.99 12.42 4.34
CA SER A 155 -3.53 11.11 4.79
C SER A 155 -2.02 10.97 4.74
N ASN A 156 -1.49 10.20 5.67
CA ASN A 156 -0.08 9.86 5.76
C ASN A 156 0.34 8.82 4.68
N ASP A 157 1.55 8.32 4.76
CA ASP A 157 2.13 7.34 3.83
C ASP A 157 1.32 6.04 3.73
N TYR A 158 1.48 5.34 2.62
CA TYR A 158 0.83 4.06 2.33
C TYR A 158 -0.70 4.10 2.27
N PHE A 159 -1.31 5.24 1.97
CA PHE A 159 -2.74 5.34 1.69
C PHE A 159 -3.17 4.30 0.65
N GLY A 160 -4.15 3.48 0.99
CA GLY A 160 -4.66 2.44 0.10
C GLY A 160 -3.64 1.35 -0.29
N LYS A 161 -2.56 1.15 0.50
CA LYS A 161 -1.62 0.04 0.25
C LYS A 161 -2.36 -1.26 0.07
N GLY A 162 -2.09 -1.97 -1.03
CA GLY A 162 -2.72 -3.25 -1.31
C GLY A 162 -4.24 -3.19 -1.47
N LEU A 163 -4.80 -2.06 -1.88
CA LEU A 163 -6.23 -1.89 -2.14
C LEU A 163 -6.77 -3.08 -2.93
N SER A 164 -7.82 -3.73 -2.42
CA SER A 164 -8.29 -5.04 -2.87
C SER A 164 -9.77 -5.04 -3.25
N GLY A 165 -10.24 -3.96 -3.88
CA GLY A 165 -11.60 -3.82 -4.38
C GLY A 165 -12.44 -2.72 -3.73
N GLY A 166 -11.97 -2.16 -2.62
CA GLY A 166 -12.65 -1.06 -1.95
C GLY A 166 -12.54 0.27 -2.68
N LYS A 167 -13.23 1.27 -2.16
CA LYS A 167 -13.21 2.64 -2.69
C LYS A 167 -12.59 3.58 -1.67
N LEU A 168 -11.66 4.42 -2.11
CA LEU A 168 -11.02 5.46 -1.33
C LEU A 168 -11.26 6.81 -1.97
N ILE A 169 -11.72 7.76 -1.19
CA ILE A 169 -11.94 9.14 -1.62
C ILE A 169 -11.27 10.05 -0.58
N VAL A 170 -10.44 10.99 -1.03
CA VAL A 170 -9.83 11.98 -0.14
C VAL A 170 -9.83 13.35 -0.80
N TYR A 171 -10.26 14.34 -0.04
CA TYR A 171 -10.29 15.72 -0.47
C TYR A 171 -10.17 16.67 0.74
N PRO A 172 -9.65 17.89 0.54
CA PRO A 172 -9.51 18.84 1.62
C PRO A 172 -10.88 19.38 2.09
N PRO A 173 -10.99 19.83 3.34
CA PRO A 173 -12.24 20.38 3.86
C PRO A 173 -12.66 21.65 3.13
N LYS A 174 -13.96 21.92 3.09
CA LYS A 174 -14.49 23.15 2.48
C LYS A 174 -13.96 24.40 3.19
N GLY A 175 -13.65 25.44 2.42
CA GLY A 175 -13.18 26.72 2.95
C GLY A 175 -11.68 26.83 3.19
N ILE A 176 -10.89 25.86 2.75
CA ILE A 176 -9.44 25.97 2.69
C ILE A 176 -8.99 27.16 1.82
N ARG A 177 -7.79 27.67 2.09
CA ARG A 177 -7.22 28.80 1.34
C ARG A 177 -6.16 28.37 0.32
N PHE A 178 -5.75 27.13 0.34
CA PHE A 178 -4.81 26.58 -0.65
C PHE A 178 -5.57 25.87 -1.76
N LYS A 179 -4.92 25.72 -2.91
CA LYS A 179 -5.44 24.93 -4.02
C LYS A 179 -5.01 23.48 -3.84
N ALA A 180 -5.97 22.57 -3.92
CA ALA A 180 -5.71 21.14 -3.70
C ALA A 180 -4.70 20.59 -4.71
N GLU A 181 -4.81 20.99 -5.97
CA GLU A 181 -3.94 20.58 -7.07
C GLU A 181 -2.48 21.04 -6.92
N GLU A 182 -2.20 21.99 -6.04
CA GLU A 182 -0.85 22.50 -5.77
C GLU A 182 -0.26 21.93 -4.46
N ASN A 183 -1.01 21.12 -3.70
CA ASN A 183 -0.62 20.67 -2.37
C ASN A 183 -0.72 19.16 -2.20
N ILE A 184 0.27 18.61 -1.49
CA ILE A 184 0.27 17.19 -1.15
C ILE A 184 -0.80 16.93 -0.08
N ILE A 185 -1.76 16.07 -0.43
CA ILE A 185 -2.84 15.64 0.46
C ILE A 185 -2.68 14.18 0.89
N VAL A 186 -1.92 13.41 0.15
CA VAL A 186 -1.62 12.02 0.46
C VAL A 186 -0.11 11.83 0.46
N GLY A 187 0.42 11.17 1.48
CA GLY A 187 1.86 10.92 1.63
C GLY A 187 2.43 9.98 0.56
N ASN A 188 3.63 9.49 0.82
CA ASN A 188 4.37 8.64 -0.11
C ASN A 188 3.78 7.22 -0.20
N VAL A 189 4.08 6.53 -1.30
CA VAL A 189 3.79 5.09 -1.50
C VAL A 189 2.29 4.77 -1.46
N ALA A 190 1.44 5.75 -1.80
CA ALA A 190 0.00 5.53 -1.89
C ALA A 190 -0.31 4.50 -2.99
N LEU A 191 -1.30 3.63 -2.75
CA LEU A 191 -1.73 2.54 -3.63
C LEU A 191 -0.65 1.51 -3.98
N TYR A 192 0.43 1.41 -3.20
CA TYR A 192 1.47 0.43 -3.43
C TYR A 192 0.88 -0.99 -3.47
N GLY A 193 1.12 -1.71 -4.57
CA GLY A 193 0.66 -3.08 -4.73
C GLY A 193 -0.87 -3.25 -4.75
N ALA A 194 -1.62 -2.21 -5.10
CA ALA A 194 -3.06 -2.28 -5.26
C ALA A 194 -3.43 -3.29 -6.35
N THR A 195 -4.43 -4.12 -6.10
CA THR A 195 -4.83 -5.21 -7.02
C THR A 195 -6.17 -4.96 -7.70
N SER A 196 -7.02 -4.18 -7.07
CA SER A 196 -8.35 -3.79 -7.58
C SER A 196 -8.94 -2.68 -6.71
N GLY A 197 -10.07 -2.12 -7.13
CA GLY A 197 -10.73 -1.03 -6.41
C GLY A 197 -10.51 0.32 -7.05
N LYS A 198 -10.96 1.37 -6.37
CA LYS A 198 -10.97 2.73 -6.89
C LYS A 198 -10.40 3.71 -5.87
N ALA A 199 -9.63 4.69 -6.33
CA ALA A 199 -9.11 5.77 -5.49
C ALA A 199 -9.25 7.13 -6.19
N PHE A 200 -9.88 8.08 -5.51
CA PHE A 200 -10.08 9.44 -5.99
C PHE A 200 -9.42 10.42 -5.02
N ILE A 201 -8.44 11.16 -5.52
CA ILE A 201 -7.58 12.02 -4.70
C ILE A 201 -7.64 13.43 -5.25
N ASN A 202 -8.36 14.30 -4.57
CA ASN A 202 -8.38 15.71 -4.90
C ASN A 202 -7.22 16.42 -4.21
N GLY A 203 -6.07 16.37 -4.84
CA GLY A 203 -4.79 16.88 -4.39
C GLY A 203 -3.63 16.07 -4.91
N VAL A 204 -2.42 16.45 -4.54
CA VAL A 204 -1.19 15.80 -4.98
C VAL A 204 -0.86 14.63 -4.06
N ALA A 205 -0.45 13.52 -4.62
CA ALA A 205 0.17 12.41 -3.87
C ALA A 205 1.70 12.57 -3.86
N GLY A 206 2.32 12.09 -2.80
CA GLY A 206 3.77 12.09 -2.66
C GLY A 206 4.45 11.13 -3.66
N GLU A 207 5.68 10.74 -3.33
CA GLU A 207 6.48 9.87 -4.19
C GLU A 207 5.95 8.43 -4.23
N ARG A 208 6.27 7.72 -5.31
CA ARG A 208 5.98 6.29 -5.50
C ARG A 208 4.49 5.96 -5.49
N PHE A 209 3.68 6.85 -6.06
CA PHE A 209 2.26 6.62 -6.23
C PHE A 209 1.99 5.44 -7.16
N ALA A 210 1.05 4.56 -6.79
CA ALA A 210 0.58 3.40 -7.56
C ALA A 210 1.70 2.43 -8.02
N VAL A 211 2.83 2.39 -7.31
CA VAL A 211 3.91 1.44 -7.61
C VAL A 211 3.38 0.01 -7.49
N ARG A 212 3.65 -0.80 -8.53
CA ARG A 212 3.16 -2.20 -8.62
C ARG A 212 1.63 -2.33 -8.58
N ASN A 213 0.90 -1.30 -8.98
CA ASN A 213 -0.55 -1.43 -9.20
C ASN A 213 -0.80 -2.49 -10.29
N SER A 214 -1.69 -3.42 -10.04
CA SER A 214 -2.03 -4.51 -10.96
C SER A 214 -3.50 -4.54 -11.39
N GLY A 215 -4.35 -3.61 -10.88
CA GLY A 215 -5.75 -3.62 -11.27
C GLY A 215 -6.61 -2.50 -10.70
N ALA A 216 -6.10 -1.69 -9.78
CA ALA A 216 -6.86 -0.56 -9.24
C ALA A 216 -6.97 0.60 -10.24
N ILE A 217 -8.07 1.34 -10.14
CA ILE A 217 -8.32 2.58 -10.88
C ILE A 217 -8.05 3.75 -9.93
N ALA A 218 -7.28 4.73 -10.37
CA ALA A 218 -6.96 5.89 -9.55
C ALA A 218 -7.01 7.19 -10.36
N VAL A 219 -7.52 8.25 -9.73
CA VAL A 219 -7.48 9.61 -10.24
C VAL A 219 -6.80 10.49 -9.19
N VAL A 220 -5.84 11.30 -9.60
CA VAL A 220 -5.05 12.16 -8.71
C VAL A 220 -4.66 13.45 -9.43
N GLU A 221 -4.59 14.58 -8.71
CA GLU A 221 -4.24 15.88 -9.27
C GLU A 221 -2.77 16.02 -9.66
N GLY A 222 -1.87 15.25 -9.02
CA GLY A 222 -0.46 15.23 -9.33
C GLY A 222 0.26 14.18 -8.50
N VAL A 223 1.49 13.81 -8.90
CA VAL A 223 2.30 12.82 -8.22
C VAL A 223 3.76 13.23 -8.15
N GLY A 224 4.45 12.81 -7.09
CA GLY A 224 5.89 12.95 -6.95
C GLY A 224 6.70 11.99 -7.85
N ASP A 225 7.97 11.82 -7.53
CA ASP A 225 8.89 10.96 -8.26
C ASP A 225 8.44 9.49 -8.20
N HIS A 226 8.78 8.72 -9.25
CA HIS A 226 8.56 7.27 -9.31
C HIS A 226 7.07 6.84 -9.33
N GLY A 227 6.14 7.71 -9.78
CA GLY A 227 4.74 7.33 -9.96
C GLY A 227 4.59 6.20 -10.98
N CYS A 228 3.67 5.26 -10.72
CA CYS A 228 3.34 4.11 -11.57
C CYS A 228 4.52 3.16 -11.89
N GLU A 229 5.63 3.19 -11.14
CA GLU A 229 6.74 2.26 -11.35
C GLU A 229 6.27 0.81 -11.21
N TYR A 230 6.76 -0.05 -12.13
CA TYR A 230 6.43 -1.48 -12.16
C TYR A 230 4.93 -1.79 -12.15
N MET A 231 4.09 -0.89 -12.62
CA MET A 231 2.67 -1.13 -12.79
C MET A 231 2.45 -2.25 -13.81
N THR A 232 1.56 -3.17 -13.50
CA THR A 232 1.29 -4.37 -14.34
C THR A 232 -0.16 -4.46 -14.79
N GLY A 233 -1.03 -3.57 -14.33
CA GLY A 233 -2.46 -3.51 -14.67
C GLY A 233 -3.14 -2.33 -14.01
N GLY A 234 -4.44 -2.18 -14.25
CA GLY A 234 -5.23 -1.07 -13.73
C GLY A 234 -5.13 0.20 -14.59
N ARG A 235 -5.72 1.27 -14.10
CA ARG A 235 -5.73 2.58 -14.75
C ARG A 235 -5.38 3.67 -13.76
N VAL A 236 -4.52 4.58 -14.17
CA VAL A 236 -4.16 5.77 -13.37
C VAL A 236 -4.37 7.00 -14.24
N VAL A 237 -5.05 7.99 -13.69
CA VAL A 237 -5.23 9.31 -14.33
C VAL A 237 -4.55 10.34 -13.45
N VAL A 238 -3.56 11.04 -14.00
CA VAL A 238 -2.88 12.17 -13.36
C VAL A 238 -3.29 13.44 -14.07
N ILE A 239 -4.05 14.30 -13.39
CA ILE A 239 -4.63 15.53 -13.97
C ILE A 239 -3.65 16.70 -13.94
N GLY A 240 -2.43 16.50 -13.48
CA GLY A 240 -1.40 17.52 -13.38
C GLY A 240 0.00 16.94 -13.46
N LYS A 241 0.91 17.50 -12.69
CA LYS A 241 2.34 17.22 -12.83
C LYS A 241 2.75 15.84 -12.30
N THR A 242 3.70 15.23 -12.98
CA THR A 242 4.41 14.04 -12.51
C THR A 242 5.82 14.40 -12.08
N GLY A 243 6.42 13.59 -11.19
CA GLY A 243 7.85 13.66 -10.89
C GLY A 243 8.70 12.88 -11.89
N LYS A 244 9.97 12.69 -11.57
CA LYS A 244 10.95 11.95 -12.35
C LYS A 244 10.66 10.45 -12.34
N ASN A 245 11.18 9.74 -13.33
CA ASN A 245 11.05 8.28 -13.48
C ASN A 245 9.59 7.81 -13.47
N PHE A 246 8.67 8.64 -13.96
CA PHE A 246 7.26 8.24 -14.06
C PHE A 246 7.12 7.00 -14.94
N ALA A 247 6.35 6.04 -14.50
CA ALA A 247 6.07 4.75 -15.13
C ALA A 247 7.30 3.87 -15.41
N ALA A 248 8.44 4.10 -14.76
CA ALA A 248 9.64 3.30 -14.99
C ALA A 248 9.37 1.81 -14.74
N GLY A 249 9.73 0.95 -15.72
CA GLY A 249 9.50 -0.48 -15.64
C GLY A 249 8.04 -0.92 -15.68
N MET A 250 7.11 -0.06 -16.07
CA MET A 250 5.71 -0.40 -16.29
C MET A 250 5.59 -1.42 -17.41
N SER A 251 4.91 -2.53 -17.15
CA SER A 251 4.75 -3.64 -18.08
C SER A 251 3.30 -3.95 -18.46
N GLY A 252 2.33 -3.23 -17.86
CA GLY A 252 0.92 -3.38 -18.16
C GLY A 252 0.07 -2.32 -17.45
N GLY A 253 -1.20 -2.26 -17.81
CA GLY A 253 -2.10 -1.19 -17.41
C GLY A 253 -1.93 0.07 -18.26
N VAL A 254 -2.66 1.12 -17.91
CA VAL A 254 -2.61 2.41 -18.62
C VAL A 254 -2.48 3.55 -17.61
N ALA A 255 -1.57 4.48 -17.89
CA ALA A 255 -1.46 5.72 -17.14
C ALA A 255 -1.73 6.89 -18.10
N TYR A 256 -2.76 7.70 -17.80
CA TYR A 256 -3.09 8.92 -18.52
C TYR A 256 -2.51 10.10 -17.77
N VAL A 257 -1.85 10.99 -18.46
CA VAL A 257 -1.27 12.22 -17.87
C VAL A 257 -1.73 13.42 -18.66
N LEU A 258 -2.28 14.41 -17.98
CA LEU A 258 -2.54 15.71 -18.57
C LEU A 258 -1.21 16.50 -18.59
N ASP A 259 -0.59 16.57 -19.76
CA ASP A 259 0.73 17.21 -19.97
C ASP A 259 0.57 18.62 -20.51
N GLU A 260 0.12 19.56 -19.67
CA GLU A 260 -0.12 20.95 -20.07
C GLU A 260 1.15 21.67 -20.52
N ASP A 261 2.30 21.32 -19.94
CA ASP A 261 3.59 21.96 -20.22
C ASP A 261 4.35 21.28 -21.38
N ASN A 262 3.83 20.19 -21.93
CA ASN A 262 4.47 19.35 -22.97
C ASN A 262 5.88 18.91 -22.59
N ASP A 263 6.10 18.54 -21.32
CA ASP A 263 7.42 18.18 -20.79
C ASP A 263 7.47 16.77 -20.15
N LEU A 264 6.40 15.99 -20.24
CA LEU A 264 6.32 14.62 -19.72
C LEU A 264 7.48 13.74 -20.23
N TYR A 265 7.91 13.97 -21.49
CA TYR A 265 9.02 13.23 -22.10
C TYR A 265 10.35 13.41 -21.36
N THR A 266 10.52 14.47 -20.58
CA THR A 266 11.70 14.71 -19.74
C THR A 266 11.68 13.94 -18.43
N ARG A 267 10.50 13.49 -18.02
CA ARG A 267 10.24 12.78 -16.75
C ARG A 267 10.04 11.27 -16.92
N THR A 268 9.96 10.80 -18.16
CA THR A 268 9.82 9.38 -18.49
C THR A 268 11.06 8.85 -19.19
N ASN A 269 11.38 7.57 -18.97
CA ASN A 269 12.42 6.89 -19.72
C ASN A 269 11.78 6.17 -20.92
N LYS A 270 11.99 6.69 -22.13
CA LYS A 270 11.42 6.18 -23.38
C LYS A 270 11.83 4.73 -23.71
N GLU A 271 12.91 4.24 -23.15
CA GLU A 271 13.33 2.83 -23.30
C GLU A 271 12.54 1.88 -22.40
N MET A 272 11.84 2.41 -21.40
CA MET A 272 11.11 1.62 -20.41
C MET A 272 9.60 1.71 -20.53
N VAL A 273 9.08 2.72 -21.23
CA VAL A 273 7.64 2.94 -21.37
C VAL A 273 7.32 3.40 -22.79
N PHE A 274 6.18 2.97 -23.26
CA PHE A 274 5.61 3.43 -24.51
C PHE A 274 4.64 4.57 -24.21
N THR A 275 4.81 5.72 -24.89
CA THR A 275 3.99 6.89 -24.71
C THR A 275 3.33 7.27 -26.03
N GLU A 276 2.03 7.54 -26.00
CA GLU A 276 1.24 8.00 -27.14
C GLU A 276 0.50 9.28 -26.75
N GLU A 277 0.39 10.18 -27.71
CA GLU A 277 -0.45 11.37 -27.57
C GLU A 277 -1.89 11.02 -27.94
N LEU A 278 -2.85 11.35 -27.07
CA LEU A 278 -4.27 11.15 -27.32
C LEU A 278 -4.80 12.25 -28.24
N THR A 279 -4.57 12.10 -29.53
CA THR A 279 -5.00 13.08 -30.55
C THR A 279 -6.26 12.67 -31.29
N ASN A 280 -6.67 11.42 -31.15
CA ASN A 280 -7.75 10.85 -31.95
C ASN A 280 -9.09 10.88 -31.21
N LYS A 281 -10.15 11.21 -31.95
CA LYS A 281 -11.53 11.28 -31.45
C LYS A 281 -12.05 9.96 -30.89
N TYR A 282 -11.50 8.83 -31.33
CA TYR A 282 -11.82 7.49 -30.83
C TYR A 282 -11.16 7.18 -29.50
N ASP A 283 -9.93 7.62 -29.28
CA ASP A 283 -9.21 7.42 -28.02
C ASP A 283 -9.87 8.25 -26.91
N VAL A 284 -10.32 9.47 -27.24
CA VAL A 284 -11.12 10.32 -26.34
C VAL A 284 -12.48 9.71 -26.04
N GLN A 285 -13.09 8.98 -27.01
CA GLN A 285 -14.36 8.34 -26.81
C GLN A 285 -14.21 7.06 -25.96
N GLU A 286 -13.17 6.29 -26.19
CA GLU A 286 -12.82 5.14 -25.35
C GLU A 286 -12.50 5.59 -23.91
N LEU A 287 -11.77 6.69 -23.74
CA LEU A 287 -11.56 7.36 -22.46
C LEU A 287 -12.88 7.80 -21.82
N LYS A 288 -13.78 8.41 -22.59
CA LYS A 288 -15.08 8.83 -22.08
C LYS A 288 -15.95 7.66 -21.68
N GLU A 289 -15.97 6.58 -22.45
CA GLU A 289 -16.68 5.34 -22.10
C GLU A 289 -16.07 4.67 -20.85
N GLN A 290 -14.75 4.79 -20.68
CA GLN A 290 -14.05 4.35 -19.47
C GLN A 290 -14.20 5.35 -18.30
N GLN A 291 -14.39 6.63 -18.56
CA GLN A 291 -14.63 7.70 -17.58
C GLN A 291 -16.08 7.84 -17.16
N VAL A 292 -17.03 7.39 -17.95
CA VAL A 292 -18.47 7.47 -17.60
C VAL A 292 -18.75 6.78 -16.26
N SER A 293 -18.02 5.73 -15.93
CA SER A 293 -18.10 5.13 -14.61
C SER A 293 -17.46 5.97 -13.49
N THR A 294 -16.58 6.93 -13.82
CA THR A 294 -15.93 7.81 -12.84
C THR A 294 -16.61 9.16 -12.67
N GLN A 295 -17.25 9.67 -13.71
CA GLN A 295 -18.00 10.95 -13.63
C GLN A 295 -19.39 10.78 -13.00
N GLU A 296 -20.01 9.62 -13.09
CA GLU A 296 -21.26 9.33 -12.36
C GLU A 296 -21.04 9.11 -10.85
N GLU A 297 -19.79 9.01 -10.41
CA GLU A 297 -19.42 8.79 -9.01
C GLU A 297 -18.81 10.05 -8.34
N LEU A 298 -18.54 11.13 -9.08
CA LEU A 298 -18.15 12.44 -8.61
C LEU A 298 -19.35 13.40 -8.56
#